data_7fb2cc9feb0536157bbcb9abe74ffe4a
#
_entry.id   7fb2cc9feb0536157bbcb9abe74ffe4a
#
_cell.length_a   1.000
_cell.length_b   1.000
_cell.length_c   1.000
_cell.angle_alpha   90.00
_cell.angle_beta   90.00
_cell.angle_gamma   90.00
#
_symmetry.space_group_name_H-M   'P 1'
#
loop_
_entity.id
_entity.type
_entity.pdbx_description
1 polymer ?
#
loop_
_entity_poly.entity_id
_entity_poly.type
_entity_poly.pdbx_seq_one_letter_code
_entity_poly.pdbx_strand_id
1 'polypeptide(L)'
;MKKIIIIIVISAVFTGSFGWAETPTGEEILQKVDENITSDNKVLVSEMIVHGRRGTRTMEAKSWIEGTEKSFTEYLAPARERGTKMLKLEDHLWMYSPSTDRTIMISGHMLRQSVMGSDLSFEDMMEDPKLMNLYTAEVVVEEIYLDRPCWILELTAKSEDIAYYSRRIWVDSERYVILKENRYAKGGKLLKTTDVKEV
;
A
#
# COMPACT_ATOMS: atom_id res chain seq x y z
N MET A 1 -28.26 -80.86 -0.25
CA MET A 1 -27.59 -79.87 0.64
C MET A 1 -27.25 -78.63 -0.17
N LYS A 2 -28.04 -77.54 -0.05
CA LYS A 2 -27.79 -76.22 -0.80
C LYS A 2 -26.93 -75.36 0.06
N LYS A 3 -25.75 -74.97 -0.42
CA LYS A 3 -24.84 -73.99 0.23
C LYS A 3 -25.30 -72.62 -0.15
N ILE A 4 -25.67 -71.80 0.84
CA ILE A 4 -25.97 -70.36 0.69
C ILE A 4 -24.67 -69.65 0.91
N ILE A 5 -24.21 -68.90 -0.12
CA ILE A 5 -23.07 -67.99 -0.04
C ILE A 5 -23.63 -66.59 0.23
N ILE A 6 -23.34 -66.02 1.41
CA ILE A 6 -23.68 -64.64 1.78
C ILE A 6 -22.50 -63.78 1.37
N ILE A 7 -22.70 -62.92 0.36
CA ILE A 7 -21.75 -61.88 -0.03
C ILE A 7 -22.04 -60.62 0.79
N ILE A 8 -21.16 -60.30 1.73
CA ILE A 8 -21.21 -59.04 2.47
C ILE A 8 -20.50 -57.97 1.61
N VAL A 9 -21.28 -57.04 1.03
CA VAL A 9 -20.74 -55.86 0.37
C VAL A 9 -20.48 -54.81 1.45
N ILE A 10 -19.20 -54.61 1.80
CA ILE A 10 -18.78 -53.52 2.67
C ILE A 10 -18.72 -52.25 1.81
N SER A 11 -19.72 -51.39 1.92
CA SER A 11 -19.73 -50.04 1.33
C SER A 11 -18.83 -49.15 2.20
N ALA A 12 -17.62 -48.92 1.75
CA ALA A 12 -16.73 -47.90 2.37
C ALA A 12 -17.27 -46.51 2.03
N VAL A 13 -17.94 -45.87 2.98
CA VAL A 13 -18.32 -44.46 2.90
C VAL A 13 -17.04 -43.64 3.09
N PHE A 14 -16.48 -43.18 1.98
CA PHE A 14 -15.35 -42.23 1.99
C PHE A 14 -15.91 -40.86 2.35
N THR A 15 -15.97 -40.53 3.64
CA THR A 15 -16.23 -39.16 4.10
C THR A 15 -14.97 -38.32 3.83
N GLY A 16 -14.87 -37.83 2.60
CA GLY A 16 -13.89 -36.81 2.27
C GLY A 16 -14.23 -35.55 3.07
N SER A 17 -13.45 -35.27 4.11
CA SER A 17 -13.48 -33.95 4.75
C SER A 17 -12.99 -32.94 3.71
N PHE A 18 -13.92 -32.26 3.08
CA PHE A 18 -13.59 -31.00 2.38
C PHE A 18 -13.14 -30.02 3.48
N GLY A 19 -11.85 -29.93 3.69
CA GLY A 19 -11.26 -28.85 4.45
C GLY A 19 -11.59 -27.56 3.72
N TRP A 20 -12.52 -26.78 4.22
CA TRP A 20 -12.70 -25.41 3.81
C TRP A 20 -11.40 -24.72 4.22
N ALA A 21 -10.64 -24.26 3.25
CA ALA A 21 -9.55 -23.34 3.53
C ALA A 21 -10.20 -22.12 4.22
N GLU A 22 -9.89 -21.92 5.49
CA GLU A 22 -10.41 -20.80 6.25
C GLU A 22 -9.90 -19.52 5.58
N THR A 23 -10.81 -18.62 5.23
CA THR A 23 -10.43 -17.32 4.66
C THR A 23 -9.52 -16.63 5.68
N PRO A 24 -8.32 -16.17 5.27
CA PRO A 24 -7.41 -15.53 6.19
C PRO A 24 -8.05 -14.27 6.80
N THR A 25 -7.69 -13.96 8.03
CA THR A 25 -8.17 -12.75 8.71
C THR A 25 -7.60 -11.50 8.02
N GLY A 26 -8.27 -10.35 8.19
CA GLY A 26 -7.78 -9.09 7.65
C GLY A 26 -6.37 -8.75 8.14
N GLU A 27 -6.06 -9.08 9.40
CA GLU A 27 -4.74 -8.86 9.98
C GLU A 27 -3.67 -9.77 9.37
N GLU A 28 -3.97 -11.06 9.14
CA GLU A 28 -3.05 -11.98 8.46
C GLU A 28 -2.76 -11.56 7.02
N ILE A 29 -3.76 -11.05 6.31
CA ILE A 29 -3.59 -10.52 4.95
C ILE A 29 -2.70 -9.26 5.00
N LEU A 30 -3.01 -8.33 5.91
CA LEU A 30 -2.29 -7.07 6.03
C LEU A 30 -0.82 -7.30 6.43
N GLN A 31 -0.56 -8.29 7.29
CA GLN A 31 0.82 -8.68 7.64
C GLN A 31 1.62 -9.09 6.40
N LYS A 32 1.04 -9.93 5.52
CA LYS A 32 1.72 -10.36 4.29
C LYS A 32 1.91 -9.21 3.30
N VAL A 33 0.96 -8.27 3.24
CA VAL A 33 1.10 -7.04 2.45
C VAL A 33 2.30 -6.23 2.94
N ASP A 34 2.42 -6.02 4.25
CA ASP A 34 3.53 -5.28 4.85
C ASP A 34 4.88 -5.97 4.65
N GLU A 35 4.93 -7.30 4.73
CA GLU A 35 6.13 -8.10 4.42
C GLU A 35 6.57 -7.91 2.96
N ASN A 36 5.64 -7.83 2.02
CA ASN A 36 5.95 -7.59 0.60
C ASN A 36 6.45 -6.17 0.30
N ILE A 37 5.94 -5.18 1.04
CA ILE A 37 6.34 -3.78 0.86
C ILE A 37 7.71 -3.52 1.47
N THR A 38 8.07 -4.21 2.56
CA THR A 38 9.32 -4.00 3.27
C THR A 38 10.46 -4.82 2.68
N SER A 39 11.56 -4.16 2.35
CA SER A 39 12.85 -4.80 2.06
C SER A 39 13.94 -3.98 2.74
N ASP A 40 15.05 -4.63 3.11
CA ASP A 40 16.14 -3.98 3.85
C ASP A 40 16.74 -2.81 3.07
N ASN A 41 16.90 -2.98 1.76
CA ASN A 41 17.44 -1.95 0.88
C ASN A 41 16.74 -1.95 -0.48
N LYS A 42 16.38 -0.77 -0.98
CA LYS A 42 15.75 -0.58 -2.29
C LYS A 42 16.40 0.57 -3.04
N VAL A 43 16.54 0.41 -4.35
CA VAL A 43 16.81 1.50 -5.27
C VAL A 43 15.67 1.54 -6.28
N LEU A 44 14.97 2.68 -6.32
CA LEU A 44 13.83 2.90 -7.21
C LEU A 44 14.15 3.99 -8.21
N VAL A 45 13.74 3.80 -9.45
CA VAL A 45 13.59 4.87 -10.43
C VAL A 45 12.10 4.99 -10.71
N SER A 46 11.55 6.16 -10.49
CA SER A 46 10.12 6.42 -10.60
C SER A 46 9.82 7.57 -11.53
N GLU A 47 8.69 7.48 -12.21
CA GLU A 47 8.09 8.54 -12.98
C GLU A 47 6.75 8.91 -12.35
N MET A 48 6.56 10.19 -12.01
CA MET A 48 5.30 10.72 -11.49
C MET A 48 4.71 11.68 -12.50
N ILE A 49 3.52 11.33 -13.02
CA ILE A 49 2.78 12.16 -13.97
C ILE A 49 1.72 12.95 -13.20
N VAL A 50 1.86 14.27 -13.17
CA VAL A 50 0.92 15.16 -12.49
C VAL A 50 0.03 15.85 -13.51
N HIS A 51 -1.26 15.56 -13.49
CA HIS A 51 -2.27 16.19 -14.31
C HIS A 51 -2.83 17.43 -13.61
N GLY A 52 -2.49 18.60 -14.07
CA GLY A 52 -2.96 19.86 -13.50
C GLY A 52 -3.82 20.67 -14.47
N ARG A 53 -4.44 21.74 -13.97
CA ARG A 53 -5.29 22.64 -14.81
C ARG A 53 -4.54 23.29 -15.99
N ARG A 54 -3.21 23.44 -15.87
CA ARG A 54 -2.35 24.10 -16.87
C ARG A 54 -1.59 23.14 -17.75
N GLY A 55 -1.91 21.84 -17.68
CA GLY A 55 -1.23 20.78 -18.43
C GLY A 55 -0.66 19.68 -17.54
N THR A 56 -0.04 18.73 -18.18
CA THR A 56 0.58 17.56 -17.55
C THR A 56 2.07 17.80 -17.37
N ARG A 57 2.61 17.38 -16.23
CA ARG A 57 4.05 17.42 -15.94
C ARG A 57 4.50 16.04 -15.51
N THR A 58 5.65 15.65 -16.03
CA THR A 58 6.30 14.38 -15.66
C THR A 58 7.54 14.71 -14.83
N MET A 59 7.63 14.08 -13.67
CA MET A 59 8.79 14.15 -12.78
C MET A 59 9.43 12.78 -12.67
N GLU A 60 10.73 12.73 -12.95
CA GLU A 60 11.54 11.53 -12.76
C GLU A 60 12.35 11.68 -11.47
N ALA A 61 12.42 10.62 -10.71
CA ALA A 61 13.18 10.59 -9.47
C ALA A 61 13.89 9.26 -9.29
N LYS A 62 15.04 9.29 -8.64
CA LYS A 62 15.75 8.13 -8.15
C LYS A 62 15.80 8.17 -6.64
N SER A 63 15.38 7.08 -6.01
CA SER A 63 15.32 6.95 -4.57
C SER A 63 16.16 5.78 -4.08
N TRP A 64 16.86 5.99 -2.99
CA TRP A 64 17.56 4.97 -2.21
C TRP A 64 16.87 4.89 -0.85
N ILE A 65 16.48 3.69 -0.46
CA ILE A 65 15.67 3.44 0.73
C ILE A 65 16.36 2.34 1.55
N GLU A 66 16.53 2.59 2.84
CA GLU A 66 17.02 1.64 3.82
C GLU A 66 15.94 1.41 4.89
N GLY A 67 15.40 0.20 4.93
CA GLY A 67 14.30 -0.15 5.82
C GLY A 67 13.05 0.70 5.57
N THR A 68 12.42 1.16 6.65
CA THR A 68 11.20 1.97 6.63
C THR A 68 11.44 3.43 7.01
N GLU A 69 12.59 3.73 7.59
CA GLU A 69 12.87 5.01 8.27
C GLU A 69 13.79 5.92 7.49
N LYS A 70 14.57 5.38 6.54
CA LYS A 70 15.56 6.18 5.82
C LYS A 70 15.31 6.15 4.32
N SER A 71 15.27 7.32 3.71
CA SER A 71 15.23 7.44 2.25
C SER A 71 15.93 8.69 1.78
N PHE A 72 16.60 8.57 0.64
CA PHE A 72 17.15 9.70 -0.10
C PHE A 72 16.60 9.66 -1.52
N THR A 73 16.03 10.77 -1.96
CA THR A 73 15.44 10.92 -3.31
C THR A 73 16.07 12.08 -4.01
N GLU A 74 16.48 11.90 -5.25
CA GLU A 74 16.95 12.93 -6.15
C GLU A 74 16.04 13.04 -7.38
N TYR A 75 15.54 14.24 -7.66
CA TYR A 75 14.74 14.52 -8.85
C TYR A 75 15.65 14.73 -10.07
N LEU A 76 15.38 13.97 -11.14
CA LEU A 76 16.17 13.95 -12.37
C LEU A 76 15.54 14.77 -13.47
N ALA A 77 14.21 14.92 -13.48
CA ALA A 77 13.42 15.69 -14.44
C ALA A 77 12.15 16.26 -13.78
N PRO A 78 11.55 17.32 -14.33
CA PRO A 78 12.01 18.15 -15.46
C PRO A 78 13.18 19.04 -15.07
N ALA A 79 13.74 19.77 -16.02
CA ALA A 79 14.92 20.64 -15.80
C ALA A 79 14.76 21.63 -14.61
N ARG A 80 13.53 22.09 -14.34
CA ARG A 80 13.22 22.98 -13.22
C ARG A 80 13.42 22.31 -11.85
N GLU A 81 13.12 21.02 -11.74
CA GLU A 81 13.17 20.27 -10.49
C GLU A 81 14.46 19.44 -10.35
N ARG A 82 15.24 19.36 -11.44
CA ARG A 82 16.47 18.59 -11.48
C ARG A 82 17.45 19.01 -10.39
N GLY A 83 17.96 18.01 -9.64
CA GLY A 83 18.89 18.21 -8.55
C GLY A 83 18.21 18.60 -7.22
N THR A 84 16.89 18.76 -7.19
CA THR A 84 16.16 18.82 -5.92
C THR A 84 16.34 17.47 -5.21
N LYS A 85 16.67 17.51 -3.92
CA LYS A 85 16.93 16.31 -3.12
C LYS A 85 16.03 16.32 -1.90
N MET A 86 15.60 15.11 -1.51
CA MET A 86 14.84 14.90 -0.29
C MET A 86 15.54 13.83 0.54
N LEU A 87 15.66 14.07 1.85
CA LEU A 87 16.22 13.15 2.81
C LEU A 87 15.21 12.94 3.93
N LYS A 88 14.74 11.70 4.09
CA LYS A 88 14.00 11.25 5.26
C LYS A 88 14.96 10.49 6.17
N LEU A 89 15.00 10.85 7.43
CA LEU A 89 15.64 10.11 8.49
C LEU A 89 14.65 10.05 9.66
N GLU A 90 14.16 8.86 9.94
CA GLU A 90 13.14 8.63 10.97
C GLU A 90 11.92 9.55 10.77
N ASP A 91 11.64 10.43 11.71
CA ASP A 91 10.52 11.39 11.71
C ASP A 91 10.88 12.76 11.13
N HIS A 92 12.07 12.90 10.53
CA HIS A 92 12.54 14.15 9.96
C HIS A 92 12.64 14.08 8.43
N LEU A 93 12.21 15.16 7.79
CA LEU A 93 12.26 15.32 6.33
C LEU A 93 12.95 16.64 5.97
N TRP A 94 13.96 16.55 5.13
CA TRP A 94 14.65 17.72 4.57
C TRP A 94 14.50 17.76 3.07
N MET A 95 14.44 18.98 2.54
CA MET A 95 14.44 19.23 1.11
C MET A 95 15.56 20.24 0.77
N TYR A 96 16.43 19.85 -0.14
CA TYR A 96 17.41 20.74 -0.76
C TYR A 96 16.90 21.26 -2.09
N SER A 97 17.00 22.57 -2.31
CA SER A 97 16.65 23.22 -3.56
C SER A 97 17.90 23.77 -4.25
N PRO A 98 18.27 23.25 -5.43
CA PRO A 98 19.44 23.71 -6.15
C PRO A 98 19.31 25.15 -6.67
N SER A 99 18.10 25.63 -6.92
CA SER A 99 17.86 26.99 -7.41
C SER A 99 18.17 28.08 -6.37
N THR A 100 18.12 27.76 -5.10
CA THR A 100 18.37 28.68 -3.98
C THR A 100 19.58 28.27 -3.15
N ASP A 101 20.17 27.12 -3.43
CA ASP A 101 21.27 26.50 -2.68
C ASP A 101 20.94 26.38 -1.16
N ARG A 102 19.68 26.00 -0.85
CA ARG A 102 19.20 25.91 0.53
C ARG A 102 18.63 24.54 0.84
N THR A 103 18.93 24.08 2.04
CA THR A 103 18.25 22.93 2.66
C THR A 103 17.29 23.43 3.72
N ILE A 104 16.05 22.97 3.65
CA ILE A 104 15.00 23.30 4.62
C ILE A 104 14.45 22.03 5.23
N MET A 105 14.11 22.07 6.50
CA MET A 105 13.36 20.98 7.16
C MET A 105 11.89 21.19 6.89
N ILE A 106 11.22 20.15 6.39
CA ILE A 106 9.78 20.12 6.16
C ILE A 106 9.11 19.66 7.47
N SER A 107 8.39 20.55 8.11
CA SER A 107 7.76 20.27 9.41
C SER A 107 6.45 21.03 9.60
N GLY A 108 5.66 20.61 10.61
CA GLY A 108 4.40 21.25 10.96
C GLY A 108 3.43 21.34 9.78
N HIS A 109 2.91 22.54 9.50
CA HIS A 109 1.96 22.76 8.40
C HIS A 109 2.53 22.48 7.00
N MET A 110 3.85 22.50 6.84
CA MET A 110 4.50 22.20 5.56
C MET A 110 4.30 20.73 5.16
N LEU A 111 4.18 19.81 6.13
CA LEU A 111 3.92 18.39 5.86
C LEU A 111 2.63 18.17 5.05
N ARG A 112 1.63 19.06 5.20
CA ARG A 112 0.36 18.96 4.45
C ARG A 112 0.43 19.54 3.05
N GLN A 113 1.56 20.15 2.67
CA GLN A 113 1.73 20.67 1.32
C GLN A 113 1.98 19.54 0.33
N SER A 114 1.58 19.77 -0.92
CA SER A 114 1.76 18.80 -1.99
C SER A 114 3.22 18.67 -2.42
N VAL A 115 3.65 17.44 -2.63
CA VAL A 115 4.96 17.12 -3.21
C VAL A 115 4.93 17.45 -4.70
N MET A 116 5.76 18.40 -5.12
CA MET A 116 5.88 18.83 -6.54
C MET A 116 4.52 19.17 -7.20
N GLY A 117 3.52 19.57 -6.40
CA GLY A 117 2.18 19.92 -6.91
C GLY A 117 1.34 18.72 -7.35
N SER A 118 1.67 17.52 -6.88
CA SER A 118 0.86 16.31 -6.99
C SER A 118 -0.19 16.24 -5.90
N ASP A 119 -0.99 15.18 -5.88
CA ASP A 119 -1.92 14.87 -4.80
C ASP A 119 -1.23 14.23 -3.58
N LEU A 120 0.04 13.82 -3.72
CA LEU A 120 0.86 13.39 -2.59
C LEU A 120 1.24 14.58 -1.73
N SER A 121 1.10 14.46 -0.42
CA SER A 121 1.63 15.39 0.57
C SER A 121 2.99 14.92 1.09
N PHE A 122 3.74 15.82 1.73
CA PHE A 122 4.95 15.39 2.44
C PHE A 122 4.61 14.49 3.64
N GLU A 123 3.41 14.65 4.23
CA GLU A 123 2.90 13.78 5.29
C GLU A 123 2.73 12.34 4.80
N ASP A 124 2.23 12.13 3.57
CA ASP A 124 2.15 10.80 2.95
C ASP A 124 3.53 10.14 2.78
N MET A 125 4.57 10.92 2.53
CA MET A 125 5.94 10.42 2.42
C MET A 125 6.56 10.05 3.78
N MET A 126 6.04 10.65 4.84
CA MET A 126 6.50 10.39 6.22
C MET A 126 5.77 9.24 6.88
N GLU A 127 4.63 8.83 6.34
CA GLU A 127 3.84 7.73 6.91
C GLU A 127 4.65 6.43 7.01
N ASP A 128 4.41 5.66 8.08
CA ASP A 128 4.97 4.31 8.22
C ASP A 128 4.42 3.43 7.08
N PRO A 129 5.26 2.82 6.26
CA PRO A 129 4.78 1.96 5.18
C PRO A 129 4.12 0.68 5.70
N LYS A 130 4.35 0.29 6.97
CA LYS A 130 3.69 -0.86 7.60
C LYS A 130 2.31 -0.47 8.10
N LEU A 131 1.30 -0.82 7.33
CA LEU A 131 -0.09 -0.50 7.66
C LEU A 131 -0.56 -1.16 8.95
N MET A 132 -0.04 -2.32 9.31
CA MET A 132 -0.36 -2.99 10.58
C MET A 132 0.01 -2.15 11.81
N ASN A 133 1.02 -1.29 11.73
CA ASN A 133 1.38 -0.43 12.85
C ASN A 133 0.30 0.64 13.09
N LEU A 134 -0.36 1.07 12.02
CA LEU A 134 -1.27 2.21 12.02
C LEU A 134 -2.75 1.79 12.09
N TYR A 135 -3.12 0.63 11.54
CA TYR A 135 -4.51 0.24 11.33
C TYR A 135 -4.83 -1.15 11.88
N THR A 136 -6.09 -1.35 12.28
CA THR A 136 -6.73 -2.66 12.35
C THR A 136 -7.35 -2.99 10.99
N ALA A 137 -7.50 -4.28 10.66
CA ALA A 137 -7.99 -4.71 9.35
C ALA A 137 -9.11 -5.75 9.47
N GLU A 138 -10.18 -5.55 8.71
CA GLU A 138 -11.28 -6.51 8.58
C GLU A 138 -11.51 -6.84 7.10
N VAL A 139 -11.70 -8.13 6.77
CA VAL A 139 -12.11 -8.56 5.43
C VAL A 139 -13.61 -8.29 5.29
N VAL A 140 -14.00 -7.50 4.30
CA VAL A 140 -15.41 -7.15 4.06
C VAL A 140 -16.04 -8.04 3.01
N VAL A 141 -15.32 -8.29 1.91
CA VAL A 141 -15.83 -9.04 0.75
C VAL A 141 -14.65 -9.48 -0.12
N GLU A 142 -14.92 -10.45 -0.98
CA GLU A 142 -14.03 -10.85 -2.07
C GLU A 142 -14.63 -10.37 -3.39
N GLU A 143 -13.82 -9.78 -4.27
CA GLU A 143 -14.26 -9.39 -5.62
C GLU A 143 -13.12 -9.53 -6.63
N ILE A 144 -13.48 -9.50 -7.92
CA ILE A 144 -12.49 -9.46 -9.01
C ILE A 144 -12.17 -8.01 -9.32
N TYR A 145 -10.88 -7.64 -9.26
CA TYR A 145 -10.38 -6.34 -9.66
C TYR A 145 -9.16 -6.49 -10.57
N LEU A 146 -9.15 -5.84 -11.74
CA LEU A 146 -8.13 -6.02 -12.80
C LEU A 146 -7.93 -7.49 -13.19
N ASP A 147 -9.04 -8.23 -13.36
CA ASP A 147 -9.07 -9.67 -13.67
C ASP A 147 -8.36 -10.56 -12.63
N ARG A 148 -8.19 -10.08 -11.41
CA ARG A 148 -7.53 -10.77 -10.30
C ARG A 148 -8.46 -10.92 -9.11
N PRO A 149 -8.46 -12.09 -8.43
CA PRO A 149 -9.22 -12.25 -7.21
C PRO A 149 -8.60 -11.40 -6.10
N CYS A 150 -9.44 -10.62 -5.42
CA CYS A 150 -9.01 -9.70 -4.37
C CYS A 150 -9.83 -9.86 -3.10
N TRP A 151 -9.17 -9.73 -1.95
CA TRP A 151 -9.83 -9.41 -0.71
C TRP A 151 -9.99 -7.90 -0.58
N ILE A 152 -11.18 -7.47 -0.17
CA ILE A 152 -11.43 -6.07 0.16
C ILE A 152 -11.33 -5.92 1.66
N LEU A 153 -10.38 -5.14 2.12
CA LEU A 153 -10.19 -4.85 3.53
C LEU A 153 -10.64 -3.44 3.86
N GLU A 154 -11.36 -3.31 4.98
CA GLU A 154 -11.55 -2.04 5.68
C GLU A 154 -10.49 -1.92 6.77
N LEU A 155 -9.73 -0.84 6.71
CA LEU A 155 -8.72 -0.49 7.70
C LEU A 155 -9.24 0.67 8.54
N THR A 156 -9.13 0.55 9.87
CA THR A 156 -9.49 1.61 10.81
C THR A 156 -8.26 2.06 11.59
N ALA A 157 -8.01 3.36 11.64
CA ALA A 157 -6.87 3.93 12.34
C ALA A 157 -6.88 3.59 13.83
N LYS A 158 -5.73 3.17 14.36
CA LYS A 158 -5.55 2.81 15.78
C LYS A 158 -5.49 4.03 16.70
N SER A 159 -5.19 5.22 16.14
CA SER A 159 -5.09 6.47 16.90
C SER A 159 -5.59 7.66 16.08
N GLU A 160 -5.87 8.80 16.77
CA GLU A 160 -6.46 10.00 16.14
C GLU A 160 -5.43 10.89 15.41
N ASP A 161 -4.16 10.67 15.61
CA ASP A 161 -3.04 11.38 14.97
C ASP A 161 -2.70 10.86 13.58
N ILE A 162 -3.29 9.71 13.18
CA ILE A 162 -3.12 9.15 11.84
C ILE A 162 -3.89 10.00 10.82
N ALA A 163 -3.19 10.40 9.75
CA ALA A 163 -3.71 11.32 8.73
C ALA A 163 -5.02 10.88 8.08
N TYR A 164 -5.21 9.58 7.88
CA TYR A 164 -6.43 9.01 7.30
C TYR A 164 -7.12 8.11 8.31
N TYR A 165 -8.36 8.46 8.67
CA TYR A 165 -9.13 7.74 9.68
C TYR A 165 -9.46 6.31 9.27
N SER A 166 -9.76 6.08 8.00
CA SER A 166 -9.98 4.73 7.48
C SER A 166 -9.50 4.61 6.04
N ARG A 167 -9.24 3.36 5.63
CA ARG A 167 -8.87 3.00 4.26
C ARG A 167 -9.68 1.80 3.83
N ARG A 168 -10.00 1.75 2.54
CA ARG A 168 -10.46 0.54 1.89
C ARG A 168 -9.42 0.13 0.87
N ILE A 169 -8.91 -1.07 1.00
CA ILE A 169 -7.87 -1.59 0.12
C ILE A 169 -8.33 -2.86 -0.59
N TRP A 170 -7.91 -3.01 -1.84
CA TRP A 170 -8.09 -4.19 -2.68
C TRP A 170 -6.78 -4.93 -2.74
N VAL A 171 -6.70 -6.08 -2.09
CA VAL A 171 -5.49 -6.90 -1.99
C VAL A 171 -5.61 -8.11 -2.89
N ASP A 172 -4.71 -8.24 -3.85
CA ASP A 172 -4.56 -9.45 -4.67
C ASP A 172 -4.36 -10.68 -3.79
N SER A 173 -5.26 -11.66 -3.90
CA SER A 173 -5.25 -12.83 -3.02
C SER A 173 -4.12 -13.83 -3.29
N GLU A 174 -3.45 -13.74 -4.44
CA GLU A 174 -2.34 -14.60 -4.79
C GLU A 174 -0.99 -13.96 -4.42
N ARG A 175 -0.85 -12.64 -4.65
CA ARG A 175 0.42 -11.93 -4.52
C ARG A 175 0.52 -11.06 -3.27
N TYR A 176 -0.58 -10.83 -2.55
CA TYR A 176 -0.64 -9.93 -1.39
C TYR A 176 -0.11 -8.53 -1.69
N VAL A 177 -0.47 -7.98 -2.87
CA VAL A 177 -0.19 -6.60 -3.26
C VAL A 177 -1.47 -5.78 -3.32
N ILE A 178 -1.39 -4.52 -2.89
CA ILE A 178 -2.52 -3.60 -2.97
C ILE A 178 -2.68 -3.12 -4.41
N LEU A 179 -3.83 -3.40 -5.02
CA LEU A 179 -4.17 -2.97 -6.39
C LEU A 179 -4.93 -1.66 -6.41
N LYS A 180 -5.66 -1.36 -5.33
CA LYS A 180 -6.41 -0.11 -5.17
C LYS A 180 -6.49 0.26 -3.71
N GLU A 181 -6.48 1.55 -3.43
CA GLU A 181 -6.64 2.10 -2.11
C GLU A 181 -7.51 3.36 -2.15
N ASN A 182 -8.49 3.43 -1.27
CA ASN A 182 -9.28 4.62 -0.98
C ASN A 182 -8.98 5.07 0.45
N ARG A 183 -8.68 6.35 0.65
CA ARG A 183 -8.35 6.96 1.94
C ARG A 183 -9.44 7.93 2.36
N TYR A 184 -9.92 7.82 3.59
CA TYR A 184 -11.08 8.56 4.09
C TYR A 184 -10.75 9.38 5.34
N ALA A 185 -11.42 10.54 5.44
CA ALA A 185 -11.46 11.33 6.67
C ALA A 185 -12.39 10.68 7.73
N LYS A 186 -12.28 11.10 8.99
CA LYS A 186 -13.11 10.64 10.12
C LYS A 186 -14.64 10.74 9.87
N GLY A 187 -15.06 11.66 9.03
CA GLY A 187 -16.47 11.81 8.62
C GLY A 187 -16.89 10.96 7.40
N GLY A 188 -16.05 9.99 6.96
CA GLY A 188 -16.34 9.13 5.82
C GLY A 188 -16.15 9.80 4.44
N LYS A 189 -15.66 11.05 4.40
CA LYS A 189 -15.36 11.72 3.13
C LYS A 189 -14.14 11.10 2.48
N LEU A 190 -14.28 10.65 1.22
CA LEU A 190 -13.17 10.21 0.38
C LEU A 190 -12.20 11.38 0.13
N LEU A 191 -10.93 11.18 0.44
CA LEU A 191 -9.87 12.18 0.28
C LEU A 191 -8.96 11.86 -0.89
N LYS A 192 -8.54 10.59 -1.02
CA LYS A 192 -7.62 10.14 -2.08
C LYS A 192 -8.00 8.75 -2.56
N THR A 193 -7.69 8.48 -3.83
CA THR A 193 -7.73 7.14 -4.43
C THR A 193 -6.40 6.88 -5.10
N THR A 194 -5.87 5.70 -4.89
CA THR A 194 -4.70 5.17 -5.60
C THR A 194 -5.14 3.92 -6.36
N ASP A 195 -4.86 3.86 -7.65
CA ASP A 195 -5.15 2.71 -8.51
C ASP A 195 -3.85 2.25 -9.18
N VAL A 196 -3.58 0.95 -9.10
CA VAL A 196 -2.51 0.31 -9.88
C VAL A 196 -3.02 0.09 -11.31
N LYS A 197 -2.19 0.38 -12.30
CA LYS A 197 -2.56 0.22 -13.73
C LYS A 197 -2.16 -1.13 -14.30
N GLU A 198 -1.01 -1.64 -13.88
CA GLU A 198 -0.45 -2.92 -14.29
C GLU A 198 0.25 -3.59 -13.10
N VAL A 199 0.23 -4.94 -13.05
CA VAL A 199 0.88 -5.78 -12.02
C VAL A 199 1.65 -6.92 -12.65
#